data_867007ad1004887f368d8b341a2a90dc
#
_entry.id   867007ad1004887f368d8b341a2a90dc
#
_cell.length_a   1.000
_cell.length_b   1.000
_cell.length_c   1.000
_cell.angle_alpha   90.00
_cell.angle_beta   90.00
_cell.angle_gamma   90.00
#
_symmetry.space_group_name_H-M   'P 1'
#
loop_
_entity.id
_entity.type
_entity.pdbx_description
1 polymer ?
#
loop_
_entity_poly.entity_id
_entity_poly.type
_entity_poly.pdbx_seq_one_letter_code
_entity_poly.pdbx_strand_id
1 'polypeptide(L)'
;MKIAVVGIGAMGSVYAGLLADAGNEVWAIDVWQEHLDTIREQGLRIEGASGDRTVHSLNVAQSPDAAGICDLIIIATKASGVGPAAKSIAPIVGDSTLVLTIQNGLGAGERIAQYRSTDNILLGVAGGFGASIKGPGHVHHNGMELIRVGEMHGGLTDRVQQVAAVWQEAGFKVKAFEDINQLIWEKFICNVTFSAPCTVFGRTLGEIMSDPFSWQIAR
;
A
#
# COMPACT_ATOMS: atom_id res chain seq x y z
N MET A 1 -13.39 -11.07 -4.11
CA MET A 1 -13.45 -10.16 -2.94
C MET A 1 -13.78 -8.76 -3.44
N LYS A 2 -14.53 -7.98 -2.66
CA LYS A 2 -14.77 -6.55 -2.95
C LYS A 2 -13.77 -5.70 -2.19
N ILE A 3 -12.96 -4.93 -2.91
CA ILE A 3 -11.78 -4.25 -2.38
C ILE A 3 -11.85 -2.76 -2.70
N ALA A 4 -11.62 -1.91 -1.70
CA ALA A 4 -11.38 -0.48 -1.94
C ALA A 4 -9.90 -0.16 -1.73
N VAL A 5 -9.28 0.54 -2.68
CA VAL A 5 -7.92 1.07 -2.55
C VAL A 5 -8.01 2.59 -2.45
N VAL A 6 -7.70 3.13 -1.29
CA VAL A 6 -7.77 4.57 -0.98
C VAL A 6 -6.39 5.18 -1.10
N GLY A 7 -6.23 6.07 -2.06
CA GLY A 7 -4.95 6.63 -2.45
C GLY A 7 -4.32 5.84 -3.59
N ILE A 8 -4.74 6.12 -4.84
CA ILE A 8 -4.19 5.49 -6.03
C ILE A 8 -3.11 6.34 -6.70
N GLY A 9 -2.16 6.84 -5.90
CA GLY A 9 -0.87 7.27 -6.40
C GLY A 9 -0.11 6.09 -7.03
N ALA A 10 1.21 6.20 -7.22
CA ALA A 10 1.99 5.16 -7.90
C ALA A 10 1.79 3.75 -7.32
N MET A 11 1.95 3.60 -6.00
CA MET A 11 1.84 2.30 -5.33
C MET A 11 0.40 1.78 -5.32
N GLY A 12 -0.56 2.64 -4.94
CA GLY A 12 -1.98 2.27 -4.88
C GLY A 12 -2.53 1.88 -6.25
N SER A 13 -2.08 2.52 -7.33
CA SER A 13 -2.44 2.14 -8.70
C SER A 13 -1.97 0.72 -9.04
N VAL A 14 -0.74 0.35 -8.67
CA VAL A 14 -0.26 -1.03 -8.89
C VAL A 14 -1.08 -2.03 -8.08
N TYR A 15 -1.39 -1.72 -6.81
CA TYR A 15 -2.24 -2.59 -5.98
C TYR A 15 -3.63 -2.75 -6.58
N ALA A 16 -4.31 -1.64 -6.88
CA ALA A 16 -5.66 -1.65 -7.44
C ALA A 16 -5.72 -2.40 -8.77
N GLY A 17 -4.79 -2.11 -9.68
CA GLY A 17 -4.78 -2.69 -11.01
C GLY A 17 -4.55 -4.19 -10.99
N LEU A 18 -3.53 -4.69 -10.29
CA LEU A 18 -3.25 -6.13 -10.24
C LEU A 18 -4.35 -6.92 -9.52
N LEU A 19 -4.92 -6.35 -8.43
CA LEU A 19 -6.05 -6.99 -7.74
C LEU A 19 -7.30 -7.06 -8.64
N ALA A 20 -7.57 -6.04 -9.46
CA ALA A 20 -8.69 -6.04 -10.40
C ALA A 20 -8.44 -7.00 -11.57
N ASP A 21 -7.22 -7.05 -12.11
CA ASP A 21 -6.82 -7.97 -13.17
C ASP A 21 -6.96 -9.46 -12.76
N ALA A 22 -6.82 -9.73 -11.46
CA ALA A 22 -7.07 -11.04 -10.86
C ALA A 22 -8.56 -11.35 -10.62
N GLY A 23 -9.49 -10.52 -11.07
CA GLY A 23 -10.93 -10.76 -11.02
C GLY A 23 -11.63 -10.30 -9.74
N ASN A 24 -10.98 -9.50 -8.90
CA ASN A 24 -11.65 -8.88 -7.76
C ASN A 24 -12.48 -7.67 -8.21
N GLU A 25 -13.58 -7.38 -7.49
CA GLU A 25 -14.30 -6.09 -7.62
C GLU A 25 -13.49 -5.02 -6.91
N VAL A 26 -12.78 -4.17 -7.65
CA VAL A 26 -11.89 -3.15 -7.08
C VAL A 26 -12.41 -1.75 -7.34
N TRP A 27 -12.47 -0.95 -6.26
CA TRP A 27 -12.76 0.47 -6.25
C TRP A 27 -11.47 1.24 -5.97
N ALA A 28 -11.01 1.99 -6.96
CA ALA A 28 -9.84 2.87 -6.90
C ALA A 28 -10.31 4.28 -6.52
N ILE A 29 -9.90 4.77 -5.34
CA ILE A 29 -10.41 6.00 -4.75
C ILE A 29 -9.27 6.98 -4.55
N ASP A 30 -9.37 8.16 -5.16
CA ASP A 30 -8.40 9.24 -5.02
C ASP A 30 -9.05 10.60 -5.27
N VAL A 31 -8.38 11.67 -4.86
CA VAL A 31 -8.78 13.06 -5.14
C VAL A 31 -8.24 13.58 -6.48
N TRP A 32 -7.31 12.87 -7.12
CA TRP A 32 -6.70 13.26 -8.39
C TRP A 32 -7.63 12.97 -9.57
N GLN A 33 -8.49 13.94 -9.87
CA GLN A 33 -9.55 13.80 -10.88
C GLN A 33 -9.04 13.35 -12.26
N GLU A 34 -7.98 13.97 -12.77
CA GLU A 34 -7.43 13.65 -14.09
C GLU A 34 -6.98 12.18 -14.20
N HIS A 35 -6.38 11.64 -13.13
CA HIS A 35 -5.98 10.24 -13.06
C HIS A 35 -7.21 9.30 -13.09
N LEU A 36 -8.25 9.64 -12.33
CA LEU A 36 -9.50 8.87 -12.29
C LEU A 36 -10.22 8.90 -13.64
N ASP A 37 -10.30 10.06 -14.30
CA ASP A 37 -10.98 10.21 -15.60
C ASP A 37 -10.23 9.42 -16.68
N THR A 38 -8.91 9.50 -16.71
CA THR A 38 -8.09 8.71 -17.64
C THR A 38 -8.28 7.21 -17.42
N ILE A 39 -8.31 6.74 -16.16
CA ILE A 39 -8.56 5.32 -15.85
C ILE A 39 -9.97 4.91 -16.32
N ARG A 40 -10.97 5.74 -16.11
CA ARG A 40 -12.36 5.45 -16.55
C ARG A 40 -12.49 5.32 -18.06
N GLU A 41 -11.79 6.19 -18.80
CA GLU A 41 -11.89 6.25 -20.27
C GLU A 41 -10.98 5.25 -20.98
N GLN A 42 -9.76 5.05 -20.47
CA GLN A 42 -8.69 4.34 -21.15
C GLN A 42 -8.19 3.09 -20.40
N GLY A 43 -8.65 2.88 -19.16
CA GLY A 43 -8.09 1.88 -18.26
C GLY A 43 -6.81 2.35 -17.56
N LEU A 44 -6.36 1.56 -16.59
CA LEU A 44 -5.11 1.79 -15.86
C LEU A 44 -3.97 1.01 -16.54
N ARG A 45 -3.01 1.71 -17.13
CA ARG A 45 -1.80 1.10 -17.67
C ARG A 45 -0.76 0.89 -16.58
N ILE A 46 -0.29 -0.36 -16.49
CA ILE A 46 0.79 -0.79 -15.59
C ILE A 46 1.88 -1.42 -16.45
N GLU A 47 3.11 -0.94 -16.34
CA GLU A 47 4.28 -1.51 -17.01
C GLU A 47 5.41 -1.80 -16.01
N GLY A 48 6.41 -2.58 -16.39
CA GLY A 48 7.60 -2.86 -15.59
C GLY A 48 7.58 -4.24 -14.92
N ALA A 49 7.90 -4.32 -13.64
CA ALA A 49 8.15 -5.58 -12.93
C ALA A 49 6.99 -6.59 -12.95
N SER A 50 5.75 -6.14 -13.09
CA SER A 50 4.56 -7.00 -13.22
C SER A 50 4.10 -7.25 -14.66
N GLY A 51 4.89 -6.87 -15.65
CA GLY A 51 4.54 -6.91 -17.07
C GLY A 51 3.91 -5.62 -17.56
N ASP A 52 3.52 -5.60 -18.85
CA ASP A 52 2.82 -4.45 -19.47
C ASP A 52 1.38 -4.86 -19.76
N ARG A 53 0.43 -4.12 -19.16
CA ARG A 53 -1.01 -4.37 -19.31
C ARG A 53 -1.83 -3.11 -19.09
N THR A 54 -3.05 -3.09 -19.65
CA THR A 54 -4.06 -2.08 -19.36
C THR A 54 -5.26 -2.75 -18.71
N VAL A 55 -5.60 -2.32 -17.50
CA VAL A 55 -6.69 -2.88 -16.69
C VAL A 55 -7.93 -1.99 -16.86
N HIS A 56 -9.01 -2.55 -17.40
CA HIS A 56 -10.28 -1.85 -17.63
C HIS A 56 -11.36 -2.19 -16.58
N SER A 57 -11.13 -3.17 -15.72
CA SER A 57 -12.10 -3.67 -14.74
C SER A 57 -12.13 -2.88 -13.43
N LEU A 58 -11.49 -1.71 -13.38
CA LEU A 58 -11.46 -0.84 -12.21
C LEU A 58 -12.70 0.06 -12.13
N ASN A 59 -13.36 0.08 -10.98
CA ASN A 59 -14.27 1.15 -10.62
C ASN A 59 -13.45 2.31 -10.04
N VAL A 60 -13.78 3.55 -10.41
CA VAL A 60 -13.05 4.74 -9.93
C VAL A 60 -14.00 5.75 -9.31
N ALA A 61 -13.62 6.34 -8.19
CA ALA A 61 -14.41 7.33 -7.49
C ALA A 61 -13.52 8.34 -6.72
N GLN A 62 -14.03 9.56 -6.53
CA GLN A 62 -13.40 10.54 -5.65
C GLN A 62 -13.74 10.33 -4.17
N SER A 63 -14.89 9.72 -3.90
CA SER A 63 -15.36 9.45 -2.54
C SER A 63 -15.57 7.96 -2.32
N PRO A 64 -15.26 7.44 -1.13
CA PRO A 64 -15.50 6.04 -0.79
C PRO A 64 -16.97 5.60 -0.89
N ASP A 65 -17.92 6.49 -0.66
CA ASP A 65 -19.36 6.18 -0.59
C ASP A 65 -19.88 5.42 -1.80
N ALA A 66 -19.28 5.67 -2.97
CA ALA A 66 -19.65 5.00 -4.22
C ALA A 66 -19.41 3.48 -4.20
N ALA A 67 -18.48 3.02 -3.38
CA ALA A 67 -18.13 1.60 -3.34
C ALA A 67 -19.15 0.74 -2.58
N GLY A 68 -19.88 1.30 -1.61
CA GLY A 68 -20.67 0.50 -0.66
C GLY A 68 -19.76 -0.38 0.23
N ILE A 69 -20.35 -1.24 1.04
CA ILE A 69 -19.58 -2.07 1.98
C ILE A 69 -18.57 -2.95 1.24
N CYS A 70 -17.32 -2.91 1.70
CA CYS A 70 -16.19 -3.68 1.15
C CYS A 70 -15.73 -4.77 2.12
N ASP A 71 -15.14 -5.84 1.57
CA ASP A 71 -14.51 -6.91 2.37
C ASP A 71 -13.13 -6.47 2.88
N LEU A 72 -12.36 -5.79 2.02
CA LEU A 72 -11.03 -5.29 2.32
C LEU A 72 -10.88 -3.84 1.86
N ILE A 73 -10.34 -3.00 2.72
CA ILE A 73 -9.97 -1.62 2.38
C ILE A 73 -8.45 -1.49 2.54
N ILE A 74 -7.78 -1.07 1.49
CA ILE A 74 -6.34 -0.83 1.48
C ILE A 74 -6.10 0.68 1.51
N ILE A 75 -5.53 1.18 2.59
CA ILE A 75 -5.11 2.58 2.68
C ILE A 75 -3.69 2.68 2.12
N ALA A 76 -3.54 3.26 0.93
CA ALA A 76 -2.27 3.43 0.21
C ALA A 76 -1.88 4.91 0.03
N THR A 77 -2.46 5.81 0.81
CA THR A 77 -2.11 7.23 0.85
C THR A 77 -0.69 7.45 1.42
N LYS A 78 -0.17 8.67 1.30
CA LYS A 78 1.01 9.07 2.09
C LYS A 78 0.68 9.05 3.59
N ALA A 79 1.71 8.95 4.45
CA ALA A 79 1.52 8.83 5.90
C ALA A 79 0.64 9.93 6.52
N SER A 80 0.73 11.16 6.00
CA SER A 80 -0.14 12.29 6.42
C SER A 80 -1.61 12.12 6.04
N GLY A 81 -1.89 11.34 5.00
CA GLY A 81 -3.25 11.07 4.51
C GLY A 81 -3.96 9.91 5.23
N VAL A 82 -3.27 9.13 6.07
CA VAL A 82 -3.85 7.92 6.70
C VAL A 82 -5.04 8.26 7.59
N GLY A 83 -4.93 9.24 8.48
CA GLY A 83 -6.03 9.67 9.36
C GLY A 83 -7.26 10.18 8.59
N PRO A 84 -7.11 11.15 7.67
CA PRO A 84 -8.20 11.57 6.79
C PRO A 84 -8.85 10.41 6.01
N ALA A 85 -8.05 9.50 5.45
CA ALA A 85 -8.55 8.30 4.76
C ALA A 85 -9.35 7.39 5.70
N ALA A 86 -8.82 7.10 6.90
CA ALA A 86 -9.49 6.29 7.90
C ALA A 86 -10.84 6.87 8.36
N LYS A 87 -10.96 8.20 8.37
CA LYS A 87 -12.22 8.88 8.62
C LYS A 87 -13.19 8.75 7.44
N SER A 88 -12.70 8.93 6.21
CA SER A 88 -13.55 8.95 5.00
C SER A 88 -14.14 7.61 4.63
N ILE A 89 -13.50 6.49 5.01
CA ILE A 89 -13.98 5.14 4.69
C ILE A 89 -15.17 4.67 5.51
N ALA A 90 -15.69 5.51 6.45
CA ALA A 90 -16.80 5.14 7.32
C ALA A 90 -18.01 4.53 6.58
N PRO A 91 -18.45 5.06 5.44
CA PRO A 91 -19.64 4.54 4.73
C PRO A 91 -19.44 3.15 4.10
N ILE A 92 -18.20 2.70 3.93
CA ILE A 92 -17.86 1.44 3.23
C ILE A 92 -17.33 0.35 4.15
N VAL A 93 -17.35 0.60 5.47
CA VAL A 93 -16.92 -0.36 6.50
C VAL A 93 -18.15 -1.05 7.09
N GLY A 94 -18.21 -2.36 7.01
CA GLY A 94 -19.12 -3.23 7.73
C GLY A 94 -18.43 -3.96 8.90
N ASP A 95 -19.15 -4.82 9.60
CA ASP A 95 -18.68 -5.51 10.80
C ASP A 95 -17.46 -6.42 10.53
N SER A 96 -17.39 -7.02 9.35
CA SER A 96 -16.32 -7.92 8.92
C SER A 96 -15.26 -7.26 8.02
N THR A 97 -15.39 -5.99 7.70
CA THR A 97 -14.46 -5.29 6.82
C THR A 97 -13.08 -5.20 7.44
N LEU A 98 -12.07 -5.68 6.73
CA LEU A 98 -10.66 -5.54 7.09
C LEU A 98 -10.08 -4.24 6.54
N VAL A 99 -9.25 -3.56 7.31
CA VAL A 99 -8.54 -2.35 6.88
C VAL A 99 -7.04 -2.59 6.92
N LEU A 100 -6.43 -2.71 5.74
CA LEU A 100 -4.99 -2.88 5.59
C LEU A 100 -4.31 -1.53 5.36
N THR A 101 -3.28 -1.24 6.13
CA THR A 101 -2.40 -0.07 5.94
C THR A 101 -0.98 -0.53 5.62
N ILE A 102 -0.32 0.10 4.64
CA ILE A 102 0.96 -0.38 4.10
C ILE A 102 1.99 0.76 3.92
N GLN A 103 1.88 1.81 4.72
CA GLN A 103 2.81 2.93 4.68
C GLN A 103 4.18 2.58 5.25
N ASN A 104 5.21 3.31 4.81
CA ASN A 104 6.51 3.29 5.44
C ASN A 104 6.46 4.02 6.80
N GLY A 105 7.27 3.57 7.76
CA GLY A 105 7.40 4.19 9.08
C GLY A 105 6.42 3.62 10.09
N LEU A 106 6.23 4.34 11.17
CA LEU A 106 5.46 3.94 12.34
C LEU A 106 4.15 4.72 12.48
N GLY A 107 3.19 4.17 13.20
CA GLY A 107 2.00 4.88 13.65
C GLY A 107 0.83 4.90 12.64
N ALA A 108 0.88 4.16 11.54
CA ALA A 108 -0.23 4.12 10.58
C ALA A 108 -1.45 3.40 11.16
N GLY A 109 -1.26 2.26 11.81
CA GLY A 109 -2.33 1.52 12.50
C GLY A 109 -2.99 2.35 13.60
N GLU A 110 -2.21 3.03 14.41
CA GLU A 110 -2.68 3.88 15.50
C GLU A 110 -3.49 5.09 15.00
N ARG A 111 -3.14 5.64 13.83
CA ARG A 111 -3.96 6.69 13.20
C ARG A 111 -5.32 6.17 12.73
N ILE A 112 -5.37 4.94 12.24
CA ILE A 112 -6.63 4.29 11.85
C ILE A 112 -7.45 3.97 13.10
N ALA A 113 -6.81 3.52 14.18
CA ALA A 113 -7.43 3.17 15.46
C ALA A 113 -8.17 4.34 16.14
N GLN A 114 -7.87 5.58 15.76
CA GLN A 114 -8.63 6.76 16.21
C GLN A 114 -10.08 6.78 15.66
N TYR A 115 -10.36 6.04 14.62
CA TYR A 115 -11.64 6.03 13.91
C TYR A 115 -12.30 4.66 13.85
N ARG A 116 -11.57 3.58 14.17
CA ARG A 116 -11.99 2.18 14.00
C ARG A 116 -11.53 1.31 15.16
N SER A 117 -12.24 0.19 15.37
CA SER A 117 -11.73 -0.88 16.24
C SER A 117 -10.42 -1.42 15.67
N THR A 118 -9.46 -1.67 16.54
CA THR A 118 -8.17 -2.27 16.19
C THR A 118 -8.28 -3.73 15.75
N ASP A 119 -9.38 -4.39 16.09
CA ASP A 119 -9.59 -5.83 15.81
C ASP A 119 -9.59 -6.14 14.30
N ASN A 120 -9.97 -5.17 13.47
CA ASN A 120 -10.04 -5.33 12.00
C ASN A 120 -8.92 -4.61 11.26
N ILE A 121 -7.86 -4.16 11.96
CA ILE A 121 -6.72 -3.50 11.34
C ILE A 121 -5.61 -4.49 11.04
N LEU A 122 -5.24 -4.57 9.78
CA LEU A 122 -4.06 -5.28 9.31
C LEU A 122 -2.95 -4.26 8.98
N LEU A 123 -1.72 -4.66 9.28
CA LEU A 123 -0.52 -3.90 8.95
C LEU A 123 0.25 -4.58 7.83
N GLY A 124 0.86 -3.79 6.96
CA GLY A 124 1.65 -4.29 5.86
C GLY A 124 3.01 -3.62 5.73
N VAL A 125 3.99 -4.38 5.27
CA VAL A 125 5.35 -3.90 4.94
C VAL A 125 5.70 -4.33 3.52
N ALA A 126 5.86 -3.37 2.61
CA ALA A 126 6.35 -3.62 1.26
C ALA A 126 7.88 -3.45 1.23
N GLY A 127 8.62 -4.54 1.14
CA GLY A 127 10.08 -4.54 0.96
C GLY A 127 10.45 -4.60 -0.53
N GLY A 128 11.46 -3.81 -0.96
CA GLY A 128 11.93 -3.82 -2.34
C GLY A 128 10.83 -3.56 -3.39
N PHE A 129 9.76 -2.93 -2.99
CA PHE A 129 8.61 -2.61 -3.82
C PHE A 129 8.62 -1.12 -4.15
N GLY A 130 8.54 -0.78 -5.43
CA GLY A 130 8.53 0.60 -5.88
C GLY A 130 7.64 0.79 -7.09
N ALA A 131 7.07 1.97 -7.21
CA ALA A 131 6.33 2.40 -8.38
C ALA A 131 6.49 3.89 -8.61
N SER A 132 6.34 4.33 -9.85
CA SER A 132 6.37 5.74 -10.25
C SER A 132 5.23 6.06 -11.22
N ILE A 133 4.68 7.27 -11.09
CA ILE A 133 3.70 7.80 -12.03
C ILE A 133 4.42 8.17 -13.33
N LYS A 134 3.91 7.74 -14.47
CA LYS A 134 4.34 8.15 -15.82
C LYS A 134 3.44 9.25 -16.39
N GLY A 135 2.19 9.28 -15.95
CA GLY A 135 1.16 10.23 -16.33
C GLY A 135 -0.18 9.80 -15.74
N PRO A 136 -1.25 10.58 -15.93
CA PRO A 136 -2.60 10.15 -15.57
C PRO A 136 -2.92 8.78 -16.19
N GLY A 137 -3.49 7.87 -15.41
CA GLY A 137 -3.82 6.51 -15.85
C GLY A 137 -2.63 5.60 -16.19
N HIS A 138 -1.37 6.03 -15.95
CA HIS A 138 -0.19 5.26 -16.31
C HIS A 138 0.86 5.22 -15.19
N VAL A 139 1.23 4.02 -14.76
CA VAL A 139 2.22 3.77 -13.71
C VAL A 139 3.28 2.77 -14.17
N HIS A 140 4.50 2.98 -13.69
CA HIS A 140 5.59 2.03 -13.85
C HIS A 140 5.86 1.33 -12.52
N HIS A 141 5.81 0.00 -12.53
CA HIS A 141 6.14 -0.86 -11.39
C HIS A 141 7.65 -1.13 -11.39
N ASN A 142 8.38 -0.44 -10.53
CA ASN A 142 9.85 -0.45 -10.55
C ASN A 142 10.46 -1.76 -10.05
N GLY A 143 9.79 -2.44 -9.13
CA GLY A 143 10.28 -3.68 -8.55
C GLY A 143 9.29 -4.30 -7.57
N MET A 144 9.38 -5.63 -7.44
CA MET A 144 8.53 -6.43 -6.56
C MET A 144 9.37 -7.44 -5.80
N GLU A 145 9.59 -7.17 -4.54
CA GLU A 145 10.06 -8.16 -3.57
C GLU A 145 8.88 -8.64 -2.70
N LEU A 146 9.12 -8.90 -1.44
CA LEU A 146 8.14 -9.47 -0.53
C LEU A 146 7.31 -8.39 0.17
N ILE A 147 5.99 -8.47 0.02
CA ILE A 147 5.03 -7.78 0.88
C ILE A 147 4.72 -8.70 2.07
N ARG A 148 4.79 -8.15 3.27
CA ARG A 148 4.48 -8.84 4.52
C ARG A 148 3.23 -8.24 5.10
N VAL A 149 2.30 -9.07 5.54
CA VAL A 149 1.05 -8.62 6.16
C VAL A 149 0.84 -9.35 7.49
N GLY A 150 0.18 -8.70 8.45
CA GLY A 150 -0.10 -9.29 9.75
C GLY A 150 -1.16 -8.53 10.51
N GLU A 151 -1.64 -9.13 11.59
CA GLU A 151 -2.58 -8.50 12.52
C GLU A 151 -1.92 -7.37 13.30
N MET A 152 -2.64 -6.30 13.58
CA MET A 152 -2.12 -5.18 14.37
C MET A 152 -1.67 -5.62 15.78
N HIS A 153 -2.38 -6.58 16.36
CA HIS A 153 -2.09 -7.14 17.68
C HIS A 153 -1.28 -8.45 17.65
N GLY A 154 -0.77 -8.82 16.46
CA GLY A 154 -0.06 -10.08 16.27
C GLY A 154 -0.98 -11.29 16.11
N GLY A 155 -0.34 -12.43 15.82
CA GLY A 155 -1.02 -13.70 15.55
C GLY A 155 -1.19 -13.97 14.05
N LEU A 156 -1.19 -15.26 13.72
CA LEU A 156 -1.36 -15.74 12.35
C LEU A 156 -2.79 -16.29 12.17
N THR A 157 -3.74 -15.37 11.93
CA THR A 157 -5.16 -15.71 11.81
C THR A 157 -5.53 -16.16 10.38
N ASP A 158 -6.66 -16.86 10.23
CA ASP A 158 -7.17 -17.30 8.92
C ASP A 158 -7.46 -16.10 8.01
N ARG A 159 -7.96 -14.99 8.55
CA ARG A 159 -8.28 -13.79 7.74
C ARG A 159 -7.03 -13.10 7.18
N VAL A 160 -5.92 -13.02 7.93
CA VAL A 160 -4.68 -12.47 7.40
C VAL A 160 -4.06 -13.40 6.34
N GLN A 161 -4.20 -14.72 6.51
CA GLN A 161 -3.80 -15.69 5.49
C GLN A 161 -4.67 -15.58 4.23
N GLN A 162 -5.98 -15.37 4.38
CA GLN A 162 -6.89 -15.14 3.25
C GLN A 162 -6.54 -13.86 2.49
N VAL A 163 -6.25 -12.77 3.19
CA VAL A 163 -5.78 -11.53 2.53
C VAL A 163 -4.48 -11.76 1.78
N ALA A 164 -3.52 -12.47 2.40
CA ALA A 164 -2.27 -12.82 1.71
C ALA A 164 -2.50 -13.66 0.44
N ALA A 165 -3.43 -14.63 0.49
CA ALA A 165 -3.79 -15.47 -0.66
C ALA A 165 -4.39 -14.63 -1.82
N VAL A 166 -5.32 -13.72 -1.53
CA VAL A 166 -5.91 -12.81 -2.54
C VAL A 166 -4.84 -11.97 -3.25
N TRP A 167 -3.85 -11.49 -2.50
CA TRP A 167 -2.75 -10.75 -3.10
C TRP A 167 -1.81 -11.66 -3.92
N GLN A 168 -1.57 -12.90 -3.46
CA GLN A 168 -0.77 -13.88 -4.21
C GLN A 168 -1.44 -14.25 -5.54
N GLU A 169 -2.76 -14.46 -5.55
CA GLU A 169 -3.55 -14.69 -6.77
C GLU A 169 -3.46 -13.52 -7.74
N ALA A 170 -3.31 -12.30 -7.24
CA ALA A 170 -3.06 -11.10 -8.04
C ALA A 170 -1.60 -10.96 -8.52
N GLY A 171 -0.75 -11.96 -8.29
CA GLY A 171 0.64 -12.00 -8.75
C GLY A 171 1.64 -11.28 -7.84
N PHE A 172 1.23 -10.82 -6.66
CA PHE A 172 2.16 -10.26 -5.69
C PHE A 172 2.89 -11.37 -4.91
N LYS A 173 4.14 -11.10 -4.54
CA LYS A 173 4.85 -11.93 -3.56
C LYS A 173 4.44 -11.46 -2.17
N VAL A 174 3.49 -12.15 -1.54
CA VAL A 174 2.95 -11.77 -0.22
C VAL A 174 3.06 -12.94 0.75
N LYS A 175 3.31 -12.64 2.02
CA LYS A 175 3.31 -13.62 3.10
C LYS A 175 2.70 -13.03 4.37
N ALA A 176 1.88 -13.81 5.06
CA ALA A 176 1.37 -13.50 6.38
C ALA A 176 2.41 -13.81 7.46
N PHE A 177 2.50 -12.94 8.48
CA PHE A 177 3.45 -13.04 9.58
C PHE A 177 2.74 -12.91 10.93
N GLU A 178 3.24 -13.64 11.89
CA GLU A 178 2.71 -13.64 13.26
C GLU A 178 3.00 -12.31 13.99
N ASP A 179 4.22 -11.77 13.83
CA ASP A 179 4.62 -10.48 14.38
C ASP A 179 5.03 -9.52 13.25
N ILE A 180 4.03 -8.79 12.75
CA ILE A 180 4.25 -7.76 11.74
C ILE A 180 4.91 -6.51 12.33
N ASN A 181 4.74 -6.24 13.64
CA ASN A 181 5.31 -5.07 14.28
C ASN A 181 6.84 -5.15 14.32
N GLN A 182 7.40 -6.33 14.60
CA GLN A 182 8.84 -6.54 14.50
C GLN A 182 9.35 -6.15 13.10
N LEU A 183 8.69 -6.61 12.04
CA LEU A 183 9.12 -6.36 10.66
C LEU A 183 8.99 -4.86 10.26
N ILE A 184 7.99 -4.18 10.80
CA ILE A 184 7.84 -2.72 10.64
C ILE A 184 9.01 -1.99 11.28
N TRP A 185 9.41 -2.37 12.50
CA TRP A 185 10.54 -1.80 13.21
C TRP A 185 11.86 -2.08 12.48
N GLU A 186 12.10 -3.30 12.02
CA GLU A 186 13.29 -3.66 11.23
C GLU A 186 13.42 -2.78 9.99
N LYS A 187 12.32 -2.64 9.22
CA LYS A 187 12.31 -1.77 8.05
C LYS A 187 12.48 -0.29 8.42
N PHE A 188 11.87 0.16 9.51
CA PHE A 188 12.01 1.55 9.96
C PHE A 188 13.48 1.86 10.31
N ILE A 189 14.17 0.98 11.03
CA ILE A 189 15.59 1.11 11.35
C ILE A 189 16.41 1.22 10.05
N CYS A 190 16.18 0.33 9.07
CA CYS A 190 16.85 0.43 7.77
C CYS A 190 16.59 1.78 7.08
N ASN A 191 15.35 2.26 7.09
CA ASN A 191 15.00 3.52 6.44
C ASN A 191 15.66 4.73 7.11
N VAL A 192 15.72 4.79 8.44
CA VAL A 192 16.36 5.92 9.14
C VAL A 192 17.87 5.86 9.04
N THR A 193 18.47 4.64 9.01
CA THR A 193 19.90 4.44 8.83
C THR A 193 20.39 4.90 7.45
N PHE A 194 19.59 4.69 6.41
CA PHE A 194 20.04 4.91 5.03
C PHE A 194 19.40 6.11 4.36
N SER A 195 18.07 6.22 4.40
CA SER A 195 17.36 7.24 3.61
C SER A 195 17.61 8.65 4.13
N ALA A 196 17.61 8.84 5.45
CA ALA A 196 17.82 10.15 6.04
C ALA A 196 19.26 10.68 5.81
N PRO A 197 20.35 9.92 6.08
CA PRO A 197 21.70 10.35 5.76
C PRO A 197 21.93 10.60 4.27
N CYS A 198 21.42 9.74 3.38
CA CYS A 198 21.52 9.95 1.94
C CYS A 198 20.91 11.29 1.52
N THR A 199 19.76 11.62 2.09
CA THR A 199 19.08 12.91 1.80
C THR A 199 19.84 14.09 2.36
N VAL A 200 20.27 14.02 3.62
CA VAL A 200 20.96 15.13 4.31
C VAL A 200 22.31 15.43 3.65
N PHE A 201 23.07 14.39 3.30
CA PHE A 201 24.39 14.56 2.70
C PHE A 201 24.37 14.68 1.16
N GLY A 202 23.21 14.48 0.51
CA GLY A 202 23.10 14.45 -0.95
C GLY A 202 23.95 13.37 -1.60
N ARG A 203 24.10 12.21 -0.92
CA ARG A 203 24.93 11.09 -1.31
C ARG A 203 24.12 9.82 -1.53
N THR A 204 24.63 8.96 -2.39
CA THR A 204 24.11 7.60 -2.56
C THR A 204 24.42 6.72 -1.34
N LEU A 205 23.68 5.63 -1.19
CA LEU A 205 23.94 4.64 -0.12
C LEU A 205 25.36 4.11 -0.16
N GLY A 206 25.90 3.80 -1.34
CA GLY A 206 27.26 3.33 -1.50
C GLY A 206 28.31 4.35 -1.00
N GLU A 207 28.10 5.62 -1.30
CA GLU A 207 28.98 6.72 -0.84
C GLU A 207 28.89 6.90 0.69
N ILE A 208 27.71 6.81 1.30
CA ILE A 208 27.54 6.85 2.76
C ILE A 208 28.29 5.69 3.42
N MET A 209 28.14 4.49 2.90
CA MET A 209 28.79 3.29 3.47
C MET A 209 30.32 3.30 3.30
N SER A 210 30.82 3.95 2.25
CA SER A 210 32.27 4.02 1.94
C SER A 210 32.99 5.13 2.69
N ASP A 211 32.27 6.14 3.19
CA ASP A 211 32.84 7.24 3.94
C ASP A 211 32.69 7.01 5.45
N PRO A 212 33.82 6.81 6.20
CA PRO A 212 33.77 6.50 7.63
C PRO A 212 32.99 7.52 8.47
N PHE A 213 33.03 8.79 8.10
CA PHE A 213 32.31 9.86 8.79
C PHE A 213 30.80 9.75 8.61
N SER A 214 30.35 9.65 7.36
CA SER A 214 28.91 9.51 7.04
C SER A 214 28.37 8.21 7.64
N TRP A 215 29.15 7.12 7.58
CA TRP A 215 28.75 5.83 8.15
C TRP A 215 28.64 5.87 9.69
N GLN A 216 29.53 6.60 10.37
CA GLN A 216 29.46 6.76 11.83
C GLN A 216 28.18 7.49 12.27
N ILE A 217 27.65 8.40 11.44
CA ILE A 217 26.41 9.12 11.73
C ILE A 217 25.17 8.26 11.39
N ALA A 218 25.27 7.42 10.37
CA ALA A 218 24.17 6.63 9.86
C ALA A 218 23.82 5.39 10.72
N ARG A 219 24.79 4.80 11.41
CA ARG A 219 24.64 3.54 12.19
C ARG A 219 24.12 3.71 13.62
#